data_3378188cc63148be90bd96f8353062ca
#
_entry.id   3378188cc63148be90bd96f8353062ca
#
_cell.length_a   1.000
_cell.length_b   1.000
_cell.length_c   1.000
_cell.angle_alpha   90.00
_cell.angle_beta   90.00
_cell.angle_gamma   90.00
#
_symmetry.space_group_name_H-M   'P 1'
#
loop_
_entity.id
_entity.type
_entity.pdbx_description
1 polymer ?
#
loop_
_entity_poly.entity_id
_entity_poly.type
_entity_poly.pdbx_seq_one_letter_code
_entity_poly.pdbx_strand_id
1 'polypeptide(L)'
;MSKLHEYLKSQESLITSSVEGKTLIDFINRNAEEYADYPALNTPANSEYSAWDSMSWSEYRDAAKNLASGLIDLGLSPGDTAFIMSNNTKEHNISDLGIVYCGATPSTLYKQLKYNQIEYVANLMQAKVAIVGDLELFEEVNKAKKDCINLQAIVLI
;
A
#
# COMPACT_ATOMS: atom_id res chain seq x y z
N MET A 1 17.82 -36.60 -11.83
CA MET A 1 16.81 -35.56 -11.50
C MET A 1 15.60 -35.77 -12.41
N SER A 2 14.37 -35.52 -11.93
CA SER A 2 13.20 -35.70 -12.81
C SER A 2 13.11 -34.53 -13.80
N LYS A 3 12.53 -34.78 -15.00
CA LYS A 3 12.27 -33.74 -16.01
C LYS A 3 11.50 -32.55 -15.44
N LEU A 4 10.61 -32.79 -14.47
CA LEU A 4 9.88 -31.72 -13.75
C LEU A 4 10.84 -30.84 -12.95
N HIS A 5 11.82 -31.40 -12.28
CA HIS A 5 12.79 -30.61 -11.49
C HIS A 5 13.68 -29.73 -12.39
N GLU A 6 14.08 -30.22 -13.54
CA GLU A 6 14.83 -29.42 -14.53
C GLU A 6 13.97 -28.30 -15.12
N TYR A 7 12.70 -28.57 -15.42
CA TYR A 7 11.76 -27.57 -15.87
C TYR A 7 11.53 -26.48 -14.81
N LEU A 8 11.28 -26.87 -13.56
CA LEU A 8 11.09 -25.89 -12.46
C LEU A 8 12.32 -25.01 -12.25
N LYS A 9 13.53 -25.58 -12.29
CA LYS A 9 14.78 -24.80 -12.22
C LYS A 9 14.93 -23.82 -13.37
N SER A 10 14.57 -24.22 -14.59
CA SER A 10 14.63 -23.31 -15.74
C SER A 10 13.65 -22.15 -15.60
N GLN A 11 12.44 -22.38 -15.06
CA GLN A 11 11.47 -21.32 -14.78
C GLN A 11 11.95 -20.39 -13.67
N GLU A 12 12.53 -20.93 -12.59
CA GLU A 12 13.13 -20.15 -11.51
C GLU A 12 14.21 -19.20 -12.02
N SER A 13 15.12 -19.68 -12.86
CA SER A 13 16.18 -18.87 -13.47
C SER A 13 15.61 -17.74 -14.34
N LEU A 14 14.58 -18.03 -15.15
CA LEU A 14 13.92 -17.05 -15.99
C LEU A 14 13.23 -15.96 -15.16
N ILE A 15 12.51 -16.35 -14.10
CA ILE A 15 11.84 -15.42 -13.20
C ILE A 15 12.90 -14.55 -12.49
N THR A 16 13.94 -15.17 -11.92
CA THR A 16 15.01 -14.46 -11.23
C THR A 16 15.66 -13.42 -12.13
N SER A 17 16.05 -13.78 -13.35
CA SER A 17 16.63 -12.85 -14.30
C SER A 17 15.68 -11.72 -14.74
N SER A 18 14.38 -12.00 -14.76
CA SER A 18 13.37 -11.00 -15.15
C SER A 18 13.11 -9.93 -14.07
N VAL A 19 13.40 -10.25 -12.80
CA VAL A 19 13.18 -9.35 -11.65
C VAL A 19 14.46 -8.78 -11.05
N GLU A 20 15.63 -9.28 -11.46
CA GLU A 20 16.91 -8.84 -10.93
C GLU A 20 17.12 -7.35 -11.15
N GLY A 21 17.46 -6.63 -10.08
CA GLY A 21 17.67 -5.18 -10.09
C GLY A 21 16.40 -4.34 -10.23
N LYS A 22 15.20 -4.95 -10.22
CA LYS A 22 13.92 -4.26 -10.32
C LYS A 22 13.19 -4.21 -8.98
N THR A 23 12.44 -3.15 -8.80
CA THR A 23 11.55 -2.92 -7.66
C THR A 23 10.08 -3.12 -8.05
N LEU A 24 9.19 -3.14 -7.07
CA LEU A 24 7.74 -3.12 -7.32
C LEU A 24 7.34 -1.93 -8.21
N ILE A 25 7.95 -0.77 -7.99
CA ILE A 25 7.68 0.46 -8.76
C ILE A 25 7.95 0.28 -10.26
N ASP A 26 9.03 -0.44 -10.62
CA ASP A 26 9.36 -0.69 -12.03
C ASP A 26 8.26 -1.50 -12.72
N PHE A 27 7.69 -2.49 -12.03
CA PHE A 27 6.58 -3.30 -12.57
C PHE A 27 5.29 -2.50 -12.69
N ILE A 28 4.96 -1.66 -11.69
CA ILE A 28 3.78 -0.79 -11.75
C ILE A 28 3.90 0.22 -12.90
N ASN A 29 5.06 0.88 -13.03
CA ASN A 29 5.30 1.82 -14.11
C ASN A 29 5.19 1.15 -15.48
N ARG A 30 5.84 -0.02 -15.66
CA ARG A 30 5.72 -0.80 -16.89
C ARG A 30 4.26 -1.16 -17.21
N ASN A 31 3.51 -1.65 -16.23
CA ASN A 31 2.11 -2.02 -16.47
C ASN A 31 1.26 -0.80 -16.83
N ALA A 32 1.52 0.35 -16.22
CA ALA A 32 0.84 1.61 -16.54
C ALA A 32 1.22 2.17 -17.93
N GLU A 33 2.34 1.74 -18.51
CA GLU A 33 2.76 2.09 -19.87
C GLU A 33 2.24 1.09 -20.91
N GLU A 34 2.44 -0.22 -20.65
CA GLU A 34 2.10 -1.28 -21.62
C GLU A 34 0.61 -1.65 -21.61
N TYR A 35 -0.06 -1.48 -20.46
CA TYR A 35 -1.45 -1.89 -20.22
C TYR A 35 -2.28 -0.74 -19.62
N ALA A 36 -2.03 0.50 -20.07
CA ALA A 36 -2.55 1.73 -19.47
C ALA A 36 -4.05 1.67 -19.15
N ASP A 37 -4.86 1.25 -20.11
CA ASP A 37 -6.33 1.22 -20.03
C ASP A 37 -6.90 -0.10 -19.48
N TYR A 38 -6.04 -1.11 -19.21
CA TYR A 38 -6.52 -2.36 -18.64
C TYR A 38 -6.82 -2.19 -17.14
N PRO A 39 -7.83 -2.91 -16.62
CA PRO A 39 -8.18 -2.83 -15.20
C PRO A 39 -7.07 -3.39 -14.32
N ALA A 40 -6.62 -2.57 -13.37
CA ALA A 40 -5.66 -2.95 -12.33
C ALA A 40 -6.36 -3.33 -11.03
N LEU A 41 -7.36 -2.55 -10.63
CA LEU A 41 -8.15 -2.77 -9.42
C LEU A 41 -9.63 -2.82 -9.78
N ASN A 42 -10.33 -3.81 -9.23
CA ASN A 42 -11.77 -3.97 -9.45
C ASN A 42 -12.47 -4.05 -8.09
N THR A 43 -13.48 -3.20 -7.91
CA THR A 43 -14.33 -3.20 -6.71
C THR A 43 -15.75 -3.54 -7.12
N PRO A 44 -16.46 -4.43 -6.40
CA PRO A 44 -17.87 -4.65 -6.68
C PRO A 44 -18.68 -3.36 -6.54
N ALA A 45 -19.41 -2.98 -7.58
CA ALA A 45 -20.26 -1.80 -7.57
C ALA A 45 -21.61 -2.04 -6.84
N ASN A 46 -21.95 -3.30 -6.57
CA ASN A 46 -23.14 -3.69 -5.84
C ASN A 46 -22.93 -4.99 -5.05
N SER A 47 -23.85 -5.29 -4.13
CA SER A 47 -23.82 -6.49 -3.29
C SER A 47 -24.06 -7.80 -4.05
N GLU A 48 -24.56 -7.74 -5.26
CA GLU A 48 -24.86 -8.91 -6.10
C GLU A 48 -23.65 -9.30 -6.99
N TYR A 49 -22.57 -8.52 -6.97
CA TYR A 49 -21.38 -8.71 -7.81
C TYR A 49 -21.68 -8.74 -9.31
N SER A 50 -22.78 -8.11 -9.72
CA SER A 50 -23.21 -8.06 -11.12
C SER A 50 -22.60 -6.88 -11.90
N ALA A 51 -22.00 -5.92 -11.20
CA ALA A 51 -21.29 -4.77 -11.78
C ALA A 51 -20.01 -4.48 -10.99
N TRP A 52 -19.00 -3.97 -11.70
CA TRP A 52 -17.69 -3.65 -11.15
C TRP A 52 -17.30 -2.20 -11.45
N ASP A 53 -16.74 -1.54 -10.46
CA ASP A 53 -16.03 -0.27 -10.60
C ASP A 53 -14.55 -0.59 -10.78
N SER A 54 -14.01 -0.28 -11.94
CA SER A 54 -12.66 -0.64 -12.33
C SER A 54 -11.77 0.60 -12.40
N MET A 55 -10.57 0.50 -11.86
CA MET A 55 -9.51 1.48 -12.00
C MET A 55 -8.43 0.88 -12.89
N SER A 56 -8.00 1.61 -13.92
CA SER A 56 -6.96 1.18 -14.84
C SER A 56 -5.55 1.24 -14.22
N TRP A 57 -4.56 0.62 -14.88
CA TRP A 57 -3.17 0.68 -14.45
C TRP A 57 -2.61 2.10 -14.42
N SER A 58 -2.95 2.92 -15.42
CA SER A 58 -2.53 4.32 -15.46
C SER A 58 -3.15 5.13 -14.32
N GLU A 59 -4.45 4.99 -14.09
CA GLU A 59 -5.15 5.66 -13.00
C GLU A 59 -4.62 5.24 -11.61
N TYR A 60 -4.38 3.94 -11.40
CA TYR A 60 -3.84 3.42 -10.15
C TYR A 60 -2.46 3.98 -9.86
N ARG A 61 -1.54 3.94 -10.85
CA ARG A 61 -0.21 4.55 -10.71
C ARG A 61 -0.29 6.03 -10.38
N ASP A 62 -1.12 6.78 -11.10
CA ASP A 62 -1.21 8.24 -10.96
C ASP A 62 -1.85 8.63 -9.62
N ALA A 63 -2.87 7.91 -9.18
CA ALA A 63 -3.46 8.09 -7.85
C ALA A 63 -2.42 7.85 -6.73
N ALA A 64 -1.62 6.77 -6.84
CA ALA A 64 -0.58 6.47 -5.88
C ALA A 64 0.54 7.53 -5.87
N LYS A 65 0.96 8.04 -7.03
CA LYS A 65 1.93 9.14 -7.13
C LYS A 65 1.41 10.44 -6.53
N ASN A 66 0.14 10.77 -6.76
CA ASN A 66 -0.48 11.96 -6.17
C ASN A 66 -0.53 11.86 -4.64
N LEU A 67 -0.90 10.68 -4.11
CA LEU A 67 -0.86 10.44 -2.68
C LEU A 67 0.57 10.55 -2.14
N ALA A 68 1.55 9.95 -2.83
CA ALA A 68 2.96 10.03 -2.43
C ALA A 68 3.44 11.47 -2.31
N SER A 69 3.06 12.35 -3.25
CA SER A 69 3.40 13.78 -3.16
C SER A 69 2.85 14.42 -1.87
N GLY A 70 1.60 14.15 -1.52
CA GLY A 70 1.01 14.63 -0.26
C GLY A 70 1.69 14.04 0.98
N LEU A 71 2.09 12.76 0.95
CA LEU A 71 2.79 12.12 2.06
C LEU A 71 4.21 12.70 2.25
N ILE A 72 4.90 13.05 1.17
CA ILE A 72 6.20 13.73 1.22
C ILE A 72 6.04 15.13 1.84
N ASP A 73 5.01 15.88 1.46
CA ASP A 73 4.69 17.19 2.05
C ASP A 73 4.38 17.09 3.55
N LEU A 74 3.83 15.95 4.00
CA LEU A 74 3.62 15.63 5.42
C LEU A 74 4.89 15.14 6.13
N GLY A 75 6.04 15.07 5.44
CA GLY A 75 7.34 14.74 6.01
C GLY A 75 7.74 13.26 5.91
N LEU A 76 6.99 12.42 5.18
CA LEU A 76 7.38 11.04 4.93
C LEU A 76 8.57 11.00 3.95
N SER A 77 9.63 10.29 4.31
CA SER A 77 10.90 10.26 3.59
C SER A 77 11.37 8.82 3.35
N PRO A 78 12.30 8.57 2.42
CA PRO A 78 12.86 7.24 2.23
C PRO A 78 13.41 6.64 3.51
N GLY A 79 13.06 5.37 3.75
CA GLY A 79 13.44 4.64 4.96
C GLY A 79 12.49 4.82 6.16
N ASP A 80 11.53 5.73 6.07
CA ASP A 80 10.50 5.88 7.10
C ASP A 80 9.46 4.75 7.02
N THR A 81 8.59 4.69 8.03
CA THR A 81 7.47 3.75 8.07
C THR A 81 6.16 4.51 8.18
N ALA A 82 5.14 4.04 7.47
CA ALA A 82 3.76 4.47 7.63
C ALA A 82 2.84 3.25 7.78
N PHE A 83 1.72 3.39 8.49
CA PHE A 83 0.75 2.31 8.58
C PHE A 83 -0.61 2.68 8.00
N ILE A 84 -1.34 1.64 7.57
CA ILE A 84 -2.67 1.75 6.99
C ILE A 84 -3.64 0.95 7.85
N MET A 85 -4.76 1.58 8.24
CA MET A 85 -5.91 0.93 8.88
C MET A 85 -7.15 1.24 8.07
N SER A 86 -7.57 0.32 7.23
CA SER A 86 -8.77 0.48 6.38
C SER A 86 -9.37 -0.87 6.02
N ASN A 87 -10.52 -0.84 5.37
CA ASN A 87 -11.08 -2.01 4.68
C ASN A 87 -10.25 -2.34 3.44
N ASN A 88 -10.46 -3.55 2.87
CA ASN A 88 -9.85 -3.95 1.61
C ASN A 88 -10.56 -3.24 0.45
N THR A 89 -10.14 -2.01 0.18
CA THR A 89 -10.66 -1.14 -0.88
C THR A 89 -9.53 -0.75 -1.84
N LYS A 90 -9.88 -0.12 -2.95
CA LYS A 90 -8.88 0.43 -3.88
C LYS A 90 -7.99 1.48 -3.21
N GLU A 91 -8.56 2.27 -2.29
CA GLU A 91 -7.85 3.30 -1.53
C GLU A 91 -6.76 2.69 -0.64
N HIS A 92 -6.99 1.48 -0.07
CA HIS A 92 -5.96 0.73 0.66
C HIS A 92 -4.75 0.43 -0.23
N ASN A 93 -5.00 -0.10 -1.43
CA ASN A 93 -3.93 -0.43 -2.38
C ASN A 93 -3.21 0.83 -2.88
N ILE A 94 -3.95 1.93 -3.13
CA ILE A 94 -3.39 3.23 -3.49
C ILE A 94 -2.48 3.74 -2.37
N SER A 95 -2.91 3.57 -1.12
CA SER A 95 -2.14 4.00 0.07
C SER A 95 -0.85 3.21 0.21
N ASP A 96 -0.92 1.90 0.08
CA ASP A 96 0.24 1.00 0.14
C ASP A 96 1.28 1.40 -0.92
N LEU A 97 0.84 1.51 -2.17
CA LEU A 97 1.71 1.89 -3.27
C LEU A 97 2.23 3.34 -3.14
N GLY A 98 1.42 4.27 -2.64
CA GLY A 98 1.81 5.66 -2.39
C GLY A 98 2.95 5.76 -1.38
N ILE A 99 2.89 4.97 -0.30
CA ILE A 99 3.98 4.89 0.69
C ILE A 99 5.25 4.33 0.04
N VAL A 100 5.13 3.29 -0.79
CA VAL A 100 6.27 2.71 -1.52
C VAL A 100 6.89 3.73 -2.50
N TYR A 101 6.10 4.57 -3.16
CA TYR A 101 6.61 5.66 -4.00
C TYR A 101 7.40 6.72 -3.22
N CYS A 102 7.13 6.90 -1.92
CA CYS A 102 7.95 7.74 -1.05
C CYS A 102 9.30 7.10 -0.67
N GLY A 103 9.57 5.85 -1.07
CA GLY A 103 10.70 5.06 -0.58
C GLY A 103 10.54 4.63 0.89
N ALA A 104 9.33 4.70 1.42
CA ALA A 104 8.99 4.32 2.78
C ALA A 104 8.40 2.91 2.83
N THR A 105 8.29 2.35 4.03
CA THR A 105 7.76 1.01 4.26
C THR A 105 6.30 1.09 4.71
N PRO A 106 5.35 0.53 3.94
CA PRO A 106 3.96 0.40 4.38
C PRO A 106 3.80 -0.76 5.37
N SER A 107 2.86 -0.62 6.28
CA SER A 107 2.44 -1.70 7.17
C SER A 107 0.93 -1.64 7.39
N THR A 108 0.24 -2.75 7.19
CA THR A 108 -1.20 -2.83 7.43
C THR A 108 -1.49 -3.27 8.87
N LEU A 109 -2.28 -2.49 9.59
CA LEU A 109 -2.77 -2.83 10.91
C LEU A 109 -4.23 -3.28 10.84
N TYR A 110 -4.58 -4.26 11.67
CA TYR A 110 -5.96 -4.70 11.80
C TYR A 110 -6.85 -3.59 12.38
N LYS A 111 -7.96 -3.31 11.73
CA LYS A 111 -8.90 -2.26 12.12
C LYS A 111 -9.58 -2.48 13.49
N GLN A 112 -9.49 -3.69 14.05
CA GLN A 112 -10.02 -4.03 15.38
C GLN A 112 -9.09 -3.62 16.53
N LEU A 113 -7.86 -3.21 16.22
CA LEU A 113 -6.91 -2.76 17.25
C LEU A 113 -7.45 -1.52 17.96
N LYS A 114 -7.23 -1.47 19.27
CA LYS A 114 -7.58 -0.32 20.11
C LYS A 114 -6.34 0.55 20.36
N TYR A 115 -6.58 1.78 20.83
CA TYR A 115 -5.57 2.82 20.93
C TYR A 115 -4.25 2.36 21.57
N ASN A 116 -4.28 1.55 22.64
CA ASN A 116 -3.08 1.04 23.31
C ASN A 116 -2.29 0.03 22.47
N GLN A 117 -2.97 -0.75 21.64
CA GLN A 117 -2.33 -1.69 20.71
C GLN A 117 -1.75 -0.93 19.51
N ILE A 118 -2.48 0.07 19.02
CA ILE A 118 -2.04 0.96 17.93
C ILE A 118 -0.77 1.72 18.37
N GLU A 119 -0.78 2.31 19.58
CA GLU A 119 0.37 2.98 20.18
C GLU A 119 1.60 2.05 20.21
N TYR A 120 1.43 0.85 20.76
CA TYR A 120 2.52 -0.11 20.84
C TYR A 120 3.13 -0.43 19.48
N VAL A 121 2.29 -0.75 18.47
CA VAL A 121 2.77 -1.11 17.14
C VAL A 121 3.36 0.10 16.41
N ALA A 122 2.73 1.27 16.51
CA ALA A 122 3.22 2.51 15.90
C ALA A 122 4.61 2.91 16.45
N ASN A 123 4.81 2.78 17.77
CA ASN A 123 6.11 3.05 18.39
C ASN A 123 7.15 2.01 18.01
N LEU A 124 6.78 0.71 17.96
CA LEU A 124 7.68 -0.38 17.56
C LEU A 124 8.23 -0.18 16.14
N MET A 125 7.36 0.22 15.19
CA MET A 125 7.77 0.46 13.81
C MET A 125 8.26 1.89 13.56
N GLN A 126 8.22 2.76 14.56
CA GLN A 126 8.58 4.18 14.46
C GLN A 126 7.77 4.92 13.38
N ALA A 127 6.48 4.60 13.27
CA ALA A 127 5.62 5.12 12.21
C ALA A 127 5.49 6.64 12.28
N LYS A 128 5.69 7.30 11.14
CA LYS A 128 5.54 8.75 10.99
C LYS A 128 4.15 9.18 10.54
N VAL A 129 3.50 8.38 9.71
CA VAL A 129 2.19 8.68 9.15
C VAL A 129 1.26 7.48 9.35
N ALA A 130 0.02 7.76 9.70
CA ALA A 130 -1.09 6.81 9.69
C ALA A 130 -2.06 7.17 8.56
N ILE A 131 -2.53 6.18 7.80
CA ILE A 131 -3.61 6.35 6.83
C ILE A 131 -4.80 5.53 7.31
N VAL A 132 -5.96 6.15 7.44
CA VAL A 132 -7.16 5.51 8.01
C VAL A 132 -8.35 5.61 7.07
N GLY A 133 -9.15 4.56 6.99
CA GLY A 133 -10.23 4.41 6.03
C GLY A 133 -11.57 5.00 6.45
N ASP A 134 -11.73 5.41 7.72
CA ASP A 134 -12.97 6.00 8.21
C ASP A 134 -12.75 6.82 9.49
N LEU A 135 -13.79 7.55 9.91
CA LEU A 135 -13.74 8.42 11.08
C LEU A 135 -13.59 7.66 12.41
N GLU A 136 -14.13 6.45 12.52
CA GLU A 136 -14.00 5.64 13.74
C GLU A 136 -12.54 5.24 13.95
N LEU A 137 -11.87 4.80 12.89
CA LEU A 137 -10.44 4.48 12.90
C LEU A 137 -9.59 5.74 13.14
N PHE A 138 -9.99 6.87 12.56
CA PHE A 138 -9.33 8.15 12.82
C PHE A 138 -9.34 8.49 14.31
N GLU A 139 -10.49 8.36 14.97
CA GLU A 139 -10.60 8.64 16.40
C GLU A 139 -9.73 7.71 17.26
N GLU A 140 -9.68 6.42 16.95
CA GLU A 140 -8.85 5.46 17.68
C GLU A 140 -7.35 5.76 17.50
N VAL A 141 -6.91 6.04 16.27
CA VAL A 141 -5.51 6.43 15.99
C VAL A 141 -5.18 7.78 16.63
N ASN A 142 -6.10 8.74 16.62
CA ASN A 142 -5.88 10.05 17.23
C ASN A 142 -5.78 9.98 18.77
N LYS A 143 -6.48 9.04 19.40
CA LYS A 143 -6.26 8.73 20.83
C LYS A 143 -4.86 8.20 21.09
N ALA A 144 -4.40 7.25 20.25
CA ALA A 144 -3.07 6.66 20.36
C ALA A 144 -1.94 7.66 20.07
N LYS A 145 -2.18 8.62 19.16
CA LYS A 145 -1.18 9.59 18.69
C LYS A 145 -0.50 10.35 19.81
N LYS A 146 -1.20 10.61 20.92
CA LYS A 146 -0.67 11.37 22.06
C LYS A 146 0.56 10.71 22.69
N ASP A 147 0.61 9.37 22.59
CA ASP A 147 1.64 8.54 23.20
C ASP A 147 2.56 7.88 22.13
N CYS A 148 2.32 8.21 20.84
CA CYS A 148 3.16 7.80 19.71
C CYS A 148 4.31 8.80 19.51
N ILE A 149 5.54 8.31 19.66
CA ILE A 149 6.76 9.17 19.67
C ILE A 149 6.99 9.83 18.31
N ASN A 150 6.78 9.11 17.23
CA ASN A 150 7.12 9.57 15.87
C ASN A 150 5.92 9.92 14.98
N LEU A 151 4.68 9.63 15.41
CA LEU A 151 3.49 9.82 14.58
C LEU A 151 3.13 11.31 14.41
N GLN A 152 3.43 11.85 13.24
CA GLN A 152 3.27 13.27 12.93
C GLN A 152 1.89 13.57 12.34
N ALA A 153 1.40 12.73 11.42
CA ALA A 153 0.17 12.95 10.69
C ALA A 153 -0.76 11.74 10.67
N ILE A 154 -2.06 12.02 10.58
CA ILE A 154 -3.11 11.03 10.28
C ILE A 154 -3.83 11.51 9.03
N VAL A 155 -3.91 10.67 8.01
CA VAL A 155 -4.59 10.92 6.73
C VAL A 155 -5.88 10.09 6.71
N LEU A 156 -7.00 10.72 6.44
CA LEU A 156 -8.30 10.05 6.23
C LEU A 156 -8.53 9.90 4.71
N ILE A 157 -8.85 8.68 4.26
CA ILE A 157 -9.09 8.33 2.85
C ILE A 157 -10.52 7.83 2.63
#